data_3a844cc3aa31b0de123f1cdf5c089902
#
_entry.id   3a844cc3aa31b0de123f1cdf5c089902
#
_cell.length_a   1.000
_cell.length_b   1.000
_cell.length_c   1.000
_cell.angle_alpha   90.00
_cell.angle_beta   90.00
_cell.angle_gamma   90.00
#
_symmetry.space_group_name_H-M   'P 1'
#
loop_
_entity.id
_entity.type
_entity.pdbx_description
1 polymer ?
#
loop_
_entity_poly.entity_id
_entity_poly.type
_entity_poly.pdbx_seq_one_letter_code
_entity_poly.pdbx_strand_id
1 'polypeptide(L)'
;MYKKQIVVIVLVAIIMGYLHFLPLIGTLKTGQADGHTNAPAPQQRQVVNVTADMVSSAGKIAIGPALAEQISGLESQLQKAPEASKLSLQKKLAKAWDDVNQPAPAAFYYRAVAEKENTFGDWINAGNRFNDAFKFDQDTVSQPSFILSAIACFKKAVKMQPADLDAKTGLGVAYVNQTSLGMTDPDGGSPMQGIMLLLDVVKQDAKNYNANLDLGMFAMNSRQYDKAVQRLKTVIAEKPGYEPYFYLAESYKQLGMKKEAIDAYQKSRDLMPDSAFDRRIDAYIKELKE
;
A
#
# COMPACT_ATOMS: atom_id res chain seq x y z
N MET A 1 -17.30 -59.27 26.98
CA MET A 1 -16.28 -58.47 26.21
C MET A 1 -16.81 -57.94 24.89
N TYR A 2 -17.73 -58.62 24.19
CA TYR A 2 -18.23 -58.24 22.87
C TYR A 2 -19.12 -56.99 22.79
N LYS A 3 -19.86 -56.63 23.83
CA LYS A 3 -20.78 -55.47 23.82
C LYS A 3 -20.06 -54.12 23.62
N LYS A 4 -18.87 -53.94 24.18
CA LYS A 4 -18.08 -52.70 24.00
C LYS A 4 -17.47 -52.57 22.60
N GLN A 5 -17.12 -53.71 21.98
CA GLN A 5 -16.57 -53.72 20.63
C GLN A 5 -17.66 -53.44 19.59
N ILE A 6 -18.89 -53.90 19.78
CA ILE A 6 -20.04 -53.61 18.88
C ILE A 6 -20.36 -52.09 18.94
N VAL A 7 -20.34 -51.47 20.12
CA VAL A 7 -20.60 -50.04 20.25
C VAL A 7 -19.54 -49.21 19.47
N VAL A 8 -18.25 -49.59 19.53
CA VAL A 8 -17.19 -48.92 18.82
C VAL A 8 -17.35 -49.08 17.28
N ILE A 9 -17.71 -50.29 16.82
CA ILE A 9 -17.93 -50.55 15.37
C ILE A 9 -19.10 -49.71 14.85
N VAL A 10 -20.20 -49.62 15.60
CA VAL A 10 -21.36 -48.80 15.20
C VAL A 10 -21.02 -47.32 15.21
N LEU A 11 -20.25 -46.83 16.16
CA LEU A 11 -19.80 -45.43 16.18
C LEU A 11 -18.88 -45.09 15.02
N VAL A 12 -17.96 -45.97 14.64
CA VAL A 12 -17.09 -45.82 13.47
C VAL A 12 -17.89 -45.84 12.17
N ALA A 13 -18.90 -46.71 12.05
CA ALA A 13 -19.78 -46.77 10.87
C ALA A 13 -20.63 -45.47 10.73
N ILE A 14 -21.12 -44.90 11.85
CA ILE A 14 -21.86 -43.63 11.85
C ILE A 14 -20.95 -42.49 11.42
N ILE A 15 -19.71 -42.44 11.94
CA ILE A 15 -18.74 -41.41 11.57
C ILE A 15 -18.33 -41.52 10.09
N MET A 16 -18.11 -42.73 9.56
CA MET A 16 -17.83 -42.93 8.14
C MET A 16 -19.02 -42.57 7.27
N GLY A 17 -20.24 -42.89 7.68
CA GLY A 17 -21.47 -42.48 6.98
C GLY A 17 -21.61 -40.94 6.96
N TYR A 18 -21.35 -40.27 8.08
CA TYR A 18 -21.40 -38.83 8.14
C TYR A 18 -20.33 -38.16 7.27
N LEU A 19 -19.09 -38.67 7.25
CA LEU A 19 -18.01 -38.21 6.37
C LEU A 19 -18.32 -38.42 4.87
N HIS A 20 -19.12 -39.42 4.53
CA HIS A 20 -19.51 -39.66 3.14
C HIS A 20 -20.59 -38.67 2.63
N PHE A 21 -21.36 -38.09 3.53
CA PHE A 21 -22.38 -37.09 3.19
C PHE A 21 -21.91 -35.64 3.37
N LEU A 22 -20.69 -35.40 3.85
CA LEU A 22 -20.11 -34.09 3.83
C LEU A 22 -19.77 -33.69 2.37
N PRO A 23 -20.21 -32.51 1.89
CA PRO A 23 -19.80 -32.04 0.56
C PRO A 23 -18.28 -31.91 0.54
N LEU A 24 -17.64 -32.65 -0.37
CA LEU A 24 -16.20 -32.57 -0.63
C LEU A 24 -15.85 -31.14 -1.03
N ILE A 25 -15.26 -30.38 -0.10
CA ILE A 25 -14.61 -29.12 -0.42
C ILE A 25 -13.39 -29.46 -1.29
N GLY A 26 -13.54 -29.16 -2.57
CA GLY A 26 -12.63 -29.22 -3.68
C GLY A 26 -11.23 -29.79 -3.49
N THR A 27 -11.02 -31.04 -3.90
CA THR A 27 -9.72 -31.49 -4.35
C THR A 27 -9.49 -30.94 -5.77
N LEU A 28 -8.36 -30.27 -5.98
CA LEU A 28 -7.88 -29.86 -7.29
C LEU A 28 -7.84 -31.06 -8.24
N LYS A 29 -8.79 -31.12 -9.17
CA LYS A 29 -8.74 -32.07 -10.32
C LYS A 29 -7.78 -31.47 -11.34
N THR A 30 -6.63 -32.12 -11.50
CA THR A 30 -5.91 -32.13 -12.77
C THR A 30 -6.75 -32.99 -13.74
N GLY A 31 -7.45 -32.36 -14.65
CA GLY A 31 -8.27 -33.07 -15.63
C GLY A 31 -8.58 -32.14 -16.79
N GLN A 32 -8.01 -32.54 -17.93
CA GLN A 32 -8.38 -32.26 -19.32
C GLN A 32 -9.54 -31.29 -19.60
N ALA A 33 -9.20 -30.35 -20.48
CA ALA A 33 -10.11 -29.41 -21.11
C ALA A 33 -11.28 -30.14 -21.80
N ASP A 34 -12.50 -29.71 -21.47
CA ASP A 34 -13.61 -29.46 -22.40
C ASP A 34 -14.79 -28.91 -21.58
N GLY A 35 -15.29 -27.77 -22.01
CA GLY A 35 -16.52 -27.18 -21.45
C GLY A 35 -16.35 -25.73 -20.96
N HIS A 36 -16.62 -24.79 -21.86
CA HIS A 36 -16.75 -23.37 -21.58
C HIS A 36 -17.82 -23.14 -20.48
N THR A 37 -17.39 -23.00 -19.22
CA THR A 37 -18.16 -22.27 -18.23
C THR A 37 -17.61 -20.85 -18.22
N ASN A 38 -18.41 -19.91 -18.72
CA ASN A 38 -18.16 -18.48 -18.61
C ASN A 38 -18.09 -18.11 -17.12
N ALA A 39 -16.92 -18.24 -16.51
CA ALA A 39 -16.59 -17.43 -15.35
C ALA A 39 -16.63 -15.98 -15.83
N PRO A 40 -17.36 -15.05 -15.17
CA PRO A 40 -17.31 -13.65 -15.56
C PRO A 40 -15.85 -13.23 -15.56
N ALA A 41 -15.38 -12.74 -16.71
CA ALA A 41 -14.05 -12.14 -16.80
C ALA A 41 -13.89 -11.13 -15.66
N PRO A 42 -12.73 -11.05 -14.98
CA PRO A 42 -12.52 -10.06 -13.97
C PRO A 42 -12.89 -8.70 -14.57
N GLN A 43 -13.90 -8.06 -14.01
CA GLN A 43 -14.32 -6.74 -14.45
C GLN A 43 -13.11 -5.83 -14.24
N GLN A 44 -12.47 -5.42 -15.33
CA GLN A 44 -11.44 -4.39 -15.27
C GLN A 44 -12.09 -3.16 -14.63
N ARG A 45 -11.59 -2.75 -13.46
CA ARG A 45 -12.03 -1.50 -12.84
C ARG A 45 -11.82 -0.39 -13.86
N GLN A 46 -12.90 0.34 -14.17
CA GLN A 46 -12.79 1.51 -15.02
C GLN A 46 -11.88 2.52 -14.32
N VAL A 47 -10.79 2.87 -14.98
CA VAL A 47 -9.88 3.91 -14.49
C VAL A 47 -10.53 5.25 -14.81
N VAL A 48 -10.94 5.97 -13.77
CA VAL A 48 -11.45 7.33 -13.91
C VAL A 48 -10.30 8.27 -14.25
N ASN A 49 -10.50 9.15 -15.20
CA ASN A 49 -9.53 10.20 -15.51
C ASN A 49 -9.54 11.27 -14.40
N VAL A 50 -8.64 11.15 -13.45
CA VAL A 50 -8.47 12.12 -12.36
C VAL A 50 -7.60 13.27 -12.85
N THR A 51 -8.04 14.52 -12.60
CA THR A 51 -7.33 15.74 -13.00
C THR A 51 -6.81 16.53 -11.79
N ALA A 52 -5.85 17.43 -12.02
CA ALA A 52 -5.34 18.33 -11.00
C ALA A 52 -6.47 19.17 -10.35
N ASP A 53 -7.43 19.63 -11.15
CA ASP A 53 -8.55 20.45 -10.64
C ASP A 53 -9.49 19.66 -9.73
N MET A 54 -9.73 18.38 -10.02
CA MET A 54 -10.55 17.51 -9.17
C MET A 54 -9.92 17.32 -7.80
N VAL A 55 -8.65 16.92 -7.75
CA VAL A 55 -7.93 16.68 -6.49
C VAL A 55 -7.64 17.99 -5.73
N SER A 56 -7.42 19.09 -6.44
CA SER A 56 -7.30 20.43 -5.83
C SER A 56 -8.59 20.84 -5.15
N SER A 57 -9.73 20.65 -5.81
CA SER A 57 -11.04 20.99 -5.23
C SER A 57 -11.31 20.22 -3.95
N ALA A 58 -11.03 18.91 -3.94
CA ALA A 58 -11.13 18.08 -2.74
C ALA A 58 -10.14 18.50 -1.65
N GLY A 59 -8.88 18.73 -2.01
CA GLY A 59 -7.83 19.15 -1.08
C GLY A 59 -8.14 20.49 -0.40
N LYS A 60 -8.69 21.46 -1.13
CA LYS A 60 -9.10 22.77 -0.57
C LYS A 60 -10.15 22.65 0.54
N ILE A 61 -11.05 21.69 0.43
CA ILE A 61 -12.04 21.41 1.49
C ILE A 61 -11.33 20.93 2.77
N ALA A 62 -10.31 20.09 2.63
CA ALA A 62 -9.61 19.49 3.76
C ALA A 62 -8.71 20.47 4.54
N ILE A 63 -8.13 21.48 3.88
CA ILE A 63 -7.14 22.40 4.50
C ILE A 63 -7.73 23.67 5.13
N GLY A 64 -9.03 23.88 4.95
CA GLY A 64 -9.72 25.05 5.47
C GLY A 64 -9.57 26.32 4.62
N PRO A 65 -10.41 27.35 4.88
CA PRO A 65 -10.63 28.47 3.95
C PRO A 65 -9.38 29.34 3.71
N ALA A 66 -8.61 29.63 4.73
CA ALA A 66 -7.45 30.54 4.60
C ALA A 66 -6.33 29.96 3.70
N LEU A 67 -5.99 28.67 3.88
CA LEU A 67 -5.01 27.99 3.03
C LEU A 67 -5.56 27.73 1.63
N ALA A 68 -6.86 27.41 1.53
CA ALA A 68 -7.54 27.21 0.25
C ALA A 68 -7.53 28.50 -0.59
N GLU A 69 -7.70 29.67 0.01
CA GLU A 69 -7.61 30.96 -0.67
C GLU A 69 -6.21 31.24 -1.22
N GLN A 70 -5.16 30.97 -0.43
CA GLN A 70 -3.78 31.13 -0.87
C GLN A 70 -3.46 30.26 -2.08
N ILE A 71 -3.87 28.98 -2.03
CA ILE A 71 -3.67 28.04 -3.14
C ILE A 71 -4.49 28.46 -4.36
N SER A 72 -5.74 28.87 -4.18
CA SER A 72 -6.59 29.36 -5.28
C SER A 72 -5.99 30.60 -5.95
N GLY A 73 -5.33 31.46 -5.18
CA GLY A 73 -4.57 32.59 -5.70
C GLY A 73 -3.42 32.18 -6.61
N LEU A 74 -2.66 31.15 -6.22
CA LEU A 74 -1.57 30.60 -7.04
C LEU A 74 -2.10 29.91 -8.31
N GLU A 75 -3.20 29.17 -8.22
CA GLU A 75 -3.84 28.50 -9.36
C GLU A 75 -4.35 29.55 -10.37
N SER A 76 -4.99 30.62 -9.88
CA SER A 76 -5.44 31.73 -10.75
C SER A 76 -4.26 32.44 -11.43
N GLN A 77 -3.13 32.59 -10.72
CA GLN A 77 -1.89 33.11 -11.34
C GLN A 77 -1.39 32.17 -12.43
N LEU A 78 -1.36 30.85 -12.17
CA LEU A 78 -0.93 29.84 -13.17
C LEU A 78 -1.76 29.87 -14.43
N GLN A 79 -3.09 29.99 -14.30
CA GLN A 79 -4.00 30.06 -15.44
C GLN A 79 -3.75 31.29 -16.32
N LYS A 80 -3.40 32.44 -15.73
CA LYS A 80 -3.16 33.71 -16.42
C LYS A 80 -1.71 33.90 -16.85
N ALA A 81 -0.80 33.06 -16.39
CA ALA A 81 0.63 33.24 -16.60
C ALA A 81 1.05 32.99 -18.06
N PRO A 82 2.00 33.76 -18.59
CA PRO A 82 2.67 33.42 -19.83
C PRO A 82 3.46 32.11 -19.66
N GLU A 83 3.66 31.37 -20.75
CA GLU A 83 4.27 30.03 -20.73
C GLU A 83 5.62 29.99 -19.99
N ALA A 84 6.44 31.05 -20.16
CA ALA A 84 7.74 31.17 -19.48
C ALA A 84 7.66 31.18 -17.95
N SER A 85 6.53 31.58 -17.37
CA SER A 85 6.34 31.68 -15.90
C SER A 85 5.60 30.47 -15.31
N LYS A 86 4.96 29.64 -16.14
CA LYS A 86 4.13 28.52 -15.68
C LYS A 86 4.91 27.50 -14.87
N LEU A 87 6.10 27.14 -15.30
CA LEU A 87 6.94 26.18 -14.60
C LEU A 87 7.26 26.61 -13.16
N SER A 88 7.62 27.89 -12.97
CA SER A 88 7.88 28.43 -11.62
C SER A 88 6.64 28.36 -10.73
N LEU A 89 5.45 28.65 -11.30
CA LEU A 89 4.19 28.59 -10.56
C LEU A 89 3.77 27.14 -10.26
N GLN A 90 4.01 26.19 -11.18
CA GLN A 90 3.79 24.77 -10.93
C GLN A 90 4.66 24.24 -9.77
N LYS A 91 5.94 24.63 -9.73
CA LYS A 91 6.83 24.31 -8.59
C LYS A 91 6.32 24.88 -7.26
N LYS A 92 5.85 26.13 -7.27
CA LYS A 92 5.26 26.77 -6.08
C LYS A 92 3.99 26.05 -5.62
N LEU A 93 3.12 25.66 -6.55
CA LEU A 93 1.90 24.92 -6.24
C LEU A 93 2.19 23.51 -5.71
N ALA A 94 3.13 22.77 -6.35
CA ALA A 94 3.56 21.47 -5.85
C ALA A 94 4.02 21.56 -4.38
N LYS A 95 4.88 22.54 -4.09
CA LYS A 95 5.36 22.77 -2.72
C LYS A 95 4.24 23.22 -1.78
N ALA A 96 3.37 24.12 -2.20
CA ALA A 96 2.28 24.61 -1.35
C ALA A 96 1.32 23.49 -0.94
N TRP A 97 1.04 22.55 -1.83
CA TRP A 97 0.25 21.37 -1.53
C TRP A 97 0.97 20.36 -0.62
N ASP A 98 2.30 20.21 -0.78
CA ASP A 98 3.12 19.42 0.14
C ASP A 98 3.13 20.01 1.55
N ASP A 99 3.30 21.32 1.67
CA ASP A 99 3.36 22.03 2.96
C ASP A 99 2.06 21.87 3.78
N VAL A 100 0.93 21.59 3.11
CA VAL A 100 -0.37 21.32 3.75
C VAL A 100 -0.72 19.83 3.76
N ASN A 101 0.23 18.95 3.48
CA ASN A 101 0.10 17.49 3.49
C ASN A 101 -1.06 16.98 2.61
N GLN A 102 -1.18 17.52 1.40
CA GLN A 102 -2.15 17.10 0.39
C GLN A 102 -1.40 16.46 -0.81
N PRO A 103 -1.05 15.16 -0.74
CA PRO A 103 -0.22 14.51 -1.75
C PRO A 103 -0.89 14.39 -3.12
N ALA A 104 -2.22 14.25 -3.19
CA ALA A 104 -2.91 14.08 -4.46
C ALA A 104 -2.73 15.31 -5.38
N PRO A 105 -3.12 16.53 -5.02
CA PRO A 105 -2.85 17.70 -5.87
C PRO A 105 -1.35 17.97 -6.05
N ALA A 106 -0.50 17.76 -5.02
CA ALA A 106 0.94 17.92 -5.15
C ALA A 106 1.52 17.03 -6.26
N ALA A 107 1.09 15.76 -6.35
CA ALA A 107 1.54 14.81 -7.37
C ALA A 107 1.32 15.30 -8.80
N PHE A 108 0.16 15.90 -9.08
CA PHE A 108 -0.15 16.43 -10.41
C PHE A 108 0.76 17.60 -10.79
N TYR A 109 1.04 18.51 -9.85
CA TYR A 109 1.94 19.62 -10.10
C TYR A 109 3.40 19.16 -10.22
N TYR A 110 3.87 18.22 -9.39
CA TYR A 110 5.20 17.62 -9.56
C TYR A 110 5.33 16.89 -10.90
N ARG A 111 4.31 16.17 -11.35
CA ARG A 111 4.30 15.54 -12.66
C ARG A 111 4.39 16.57 -13.77
N ALA A 112 3.65 17.67 -13.69
CA ALA A 112 3.73 18.75 -14.69
C ALA A 112 5.14 19.37 -14.75
N VAL A 113 5.82 19.51 -13.61
CA VAL A 113 7.24 19.92 -13.55
C VAL A 113 8.13 18.87 -14.20
N ALA A 114 7.97 17.58 -13.83
CA ALA A 114 8.75 16.47 -14.37
C ALA A 114 8.62 16.34 -15.91
N GLU A 115 7.43 16.58 -16.45
CA GLU A 115 7.18 16.58 -17.90
C GLU A 115 7.92 17.72 -18.65
N LYS A 116 8.18 18.84 -17.97
CA LYS A 116 8.88 20.00 -18.54
C LYS A 116 10.39 19.93 -18.37
N GLU A 117 10.87 19.63 -17.17
CA GLU A 117 12.31 19.61 -16.85
C GLU A 117 12.95 18.27 -17.17
N ASN A 118 12.19 17.18 -17.10
CA ASN A 118 12.60 15.82 -17.39
C ASN A 118 13.87 15.42 -16.60
N THR A 119 13.93 15.76 -15.31
CA THR A 119 15.04 15.35 -14.44
C THR A 119 14.66 14.09 -13.65
N PHE A 120 15.67 13.32 -13.24
CA PHE A 120 15.47 12.15 -12.39
C PHE A 120 14.71 12.50 -11.09
N GLY A 121 15.15 13.58 -10.40
CA GLY A 121 14.55 13.99 -9.14
C GLY A 121 13.08 14.40 -9.27
N ASP A 122 12.70 15.06 -10.36
CA ASP A 122 11.31 15.46 -10.59
C ASP A 122 10.40 14.25 -10.79
N TRP A 123 10.86 13.24 -11.55
CA TRP A 123 10.11 12.00 -11.74
C TRP A 123 9.96 11.20 -10.43
N ILE A 124 11.00 11.15 -9.58
CA ILE A 124 10.95 10.55 -8.24
C ILE A 124 9.93 11.28 -7.36
N ASN A 125 9.98 12.61 -7.32
CA ASN A 125 9.05 13.42 -6.51
C ASN A 125 7.59 13.18 -6.94
N ALA A 126 7.32 13.22 -8.24
CA ALA A 126 5.98 12.96 -8.76
C ALA A 126 5.51 11.53 -8.40
N GLY A 127 6.35 10.53 -8.61
CA GLY A 127 6.04 9.13 -8.29
C GLY A 127 5.75 8.91 -6.82
N ASN A 128 6.57 9.47 -5.93
CA ASN A 128 6.37 9.40 -4.48
C ASN A 128 5.03 10.01 -4.07
N ARG A 129 4.70 11.21 -4.58
CA ARG A 129 3.43 11.86 -4.24
C ARG A 129 2.21 11.11 -4.77
N PHE A 130 2.30 10.44 -5.92
CA PHE A 130 1.24 9.56 -6.39
C PHE A 130 1.09 8.29 -5.54
N ASN A 131 2.19 7.68 -5.06
CA ASN A 131 2.12 6.58 -4.09
C ASN A 131 1.50 7.04 -2.76
N ASP A 132 1.87 8.24 -2.27
CA ASP A 132 1.28 8.83 -1.08
C ASP A 132 -0.22 9.14 -1.29
N ALA A 133 -0.59 9.68 -2.45
CA ALA A 133 -1.99 9.93 -2.80
C ALA A 133 -2.81 8.63 -2.74
N PHE A 134 -2.29 7.53 -3.29
CA PHE A 134 -2.93 6.23 -3.17
C PHE A 134 -3.09 5.78 -1.71
N LYS A 135 -2.06 5.97 -0.88
CA LYS A 135 -2.05 5.52 0.53
C LYS A 135 -3.03 6.31 1.39
N PHE A 136 -3.17 7.62 1.17
CA PHE A 136 -3.90 8.52 2.06
C PHE A 136 -5.26 8.97 1.54
N ASP A 137 -5.55 8.80 0.24
CA ASP A 137 -6.87 9.14 -0.30
C ASP A 137 -7.92 8.11 0.10
N GLN A 138 -9.01 8.59 0.66
CA GLN A 138 -10.15 7.75 1.04
C GLN A 138 -11.07 7.44 -0.15
N ASP A 139 -10.95 8.18 -1.26
CA ASP A 139 -11.70 7.93 -2.48
C ASP A 139 -11.08 6.78 -3.29
N THR A 140 -11.65 5.60 -3.13
CA THR A 140 -11.22 4.38 -3.84
C THR A 140 -11.42 4.45 -5.35
N VAL A 141 -12.20 5.41 -5.85
CA VAL A 141 -12.44 5.61 -7.30
C VAL A 141 -11.22 6.24 -7.96
N SER A 142 -10.53 7.14 -7.27
CA SER A 142 -9.32 7.83 -7.76
C SER A 142 -8.04 6.98 -7.65
N GLN A 143 -8.01 6.01 -6.74
CA GLN A 143 -6.82 5.17 -6.46
C GLN A 143 -6.19 4.52 -7.70
N PRO A 144 -6.94 3.93 -8.66
CA PRO A 144 -6.37 3.38 -9.88
C PRO A 144 -5.56 4.39 -10.70
N SER A 145 -6.06 5.63 -10.82
CA SER A 145 -5.38 6.70 -11.56
C SER A 145 -4.05 7.11 -10.89
N PHE A 146 -4.03 7.16 -9.56
CA PHE A 146 -2.80 7.49 -8.82
C PHE A 146 -1.74 6.42 -9.00
N ILE A 147 -2.09 5.14 -8.88
CA ILE A 147 -1.13 4.04 -9.05
C ILE A 147 -0.57 3.98 -10.46
N LEU A 148 -1.40 4.12 -11.50
CA LEU A 148 -0.91 4.16 -12.87
C LEU A 148 0.02 5.35 -13.12
N SER A 149 -0.29 6.51 -12.53
CA SER A 149 0.58 7.68 -12.60
C SER A 149 1.90 7.48 -11.86
N ALA A 150 1.89 6.85 -10.68
CA ALA A 150 3.11 6.48 -9.95
C ALA A 150 3.99 5.54 -10.77
N ILE A 151 3.43 4.48 -11.33
CA ILE A 151 4.14 3.53 -12.21
C ILE A 151 4.78 4.26 -13.38
N ALA A 152 4.04 5.14 -14.06
CA ALA A 152 4.56 5.90 -15.19
C ALA A 152 5.75 6.79 -14.81
N CYS A 153 5.66 7.50 -13.67
CA CYS A 153 6.74 8.34 -13.15
C CYS A 153 7.98 7.50 -12.78
N PHE A 154 7.81 6.43 -12.01
CA PHE A 154 8.92 5.59 -11.60
C PHE A 154 9.56 4.82 -12.77
N LYS A 155 8.78 4.37 -13.78
CA LYS A 155 9.34 3.80 -15.02
C LYS A 155 10.29 4.81 -15.70
N LYS A 156 9.95 6.10 -15.72
CA LYS A 156 10.84 7.15 -16.23
C LYS A 156 12.11 7.31 -15.39
N ALA A 157 11.95 7.37 -14.06
CA ALA A 157 13.08 7.48 -13.13
C ALA A 157 14.02 6.28 -13.25
N VAL A 158 13.51 5.05 -13.22
CA VAL A 158 14.30 3.81 -13.36
C VAL A 158 15.01 3.75 -14.73
N LYS A 159 14.38 4.24 -15.80
CA LYS A 159 15.04 4.33 -17.12
C LYS A 159 16.22 5.29 -17.10
N MET A 160 16.14 6.40 -16.35
CA MET A 160 17.23 7.37 -16.21
C MET A 160 18.36 6.86 -15.33
N GLN A 161 18.03 6.22 -14.20
CA GLN A 161 18.99 5.69 -13.25
C GLN A 161 18.59 4.26 -12.81
N PRO A 162 18.95 3.22 -13.60
CA PRO A 162 18.52 1.84 -13.34
C PRO A 162 19.06 1.23 -12.04
N ALA A 163 20.14 1.79 -11.48
CA ALA A 163 20.74 1.33 -10.24
C ALA A 163 20.16 2.00 -8.99
N ASP A 164 19.36 3.05 -9.15
CA ASP A 164 18.82 3.80 -8.02
C ASP A 164 17.82 2.96 -7.22
N LEU A 165 18.03 2.88 -5.90
CA LEU A 165 17.24 2.03 -5.02
C LEU A 165 15.89 2.65 -4.66
N ASP A 166 15.81 3.97 -4.59
CA ASP A 166 14.54 4.68 -4.28
C ASP A 166 13.57 4.57 -5.45
N ALA A 167 14.06 4.73 -6.68
CA ALA A 167 13.26 4.53 -7.89
C ALA A 167 12.72 3.10 -8.00
N LYS A 168 13.58 2.09 -7.72
CA LYS A 168 13.17 0.67 -7.69
C LYS A 168 12.16 0.40 -6.60
N THR A 169 12.36 0.96 -5.40
CA THR A 169 11.44 0.81 -4.27
C THR A 169 10.08 1.39 -4.63
N GLY A 170 10.03 2.64 -5.09
CA GLY A 170 8.78 3.30 -5.48
C GLY A 170 8.01 2.56 -6.58
N LEU A 171 8.72 2.05 -7.60
CA LEU A 171 8.10 1.24 -8.66
C LEU A 171 7.58 -0.10 -8.11
N GLY A 172 8.36 -0.75 -7.24
CA GLY A 172 7.98 -2.01 -6.59
C GLY A 172 6.69 -1.87 -5.79
N VAL A 173 6.60 -0.83 -4.97
CA VAL A 173 5.40 -0.48 -4.19
C VAL A 173 4.19 -0.25 -5.11
N ALA A 174 4.37 0.55 -6.16
CA ALA A 174 3.29 0.87 -7.10
C ALA A 174 2.74 -0.39 -7.80
N TYR A 175 3.59 -1.33 -8.22
CA TYR A 175 3.15 -2.59 -8.81
C TYR A 175 2.39 -3.50 -7.83
N VAL A 176 2.84 -3.60 -6.57
CA VAL A 176 2.10 -4.38 -5.56
C VAL A 176 0.74 -3.74 -5.29
N ASN A 177 0.68 -2.42 -5.15
CA ASN A 177 -0.57 -1.70 -4.93
C ASN A 177 -1.53 -1.79 -6.12
N GLN A 178 -1.04 -1.74 -7.37
CA GLN A 178 -1.83 -1.95 -8.57
C GLN A 178 -2.58 -3.28 -8.51
N THR A 179 -1.90 -4.33 -8.08
CA THR A 179 -2.50 -5.65 -7.99
C THR A 179 -3.48 -5.79 -6.84
N SER A 180 -3.24 -5.10 -5.70
CA SER A 180 -4.20 -5.07 -4.60
C SER A 180 -5.56 -4.48 -5.04
N LEU A 181 -5.56 -3.65 -6.07
CA LEU A 181 -6.76 -3.14 -6.73
C LEU A 181 -7.40 -4.13 -7.74
N GLY A 182 -6.80 -5.30 -7.95
CA GLY A 182 -7.24 -6.27 -8.97
C GLY A 182 -6.95 -5.81 -10.40
N MET A 183 -6.02 -4.88 -10.59
CA MET A 183 -5.62 -4.36 -11.90
C MET A 183 -4.44 -5.17 -12.44
N THR A 184 -4.45 -5.39 -13.75
CA THR A 184 -3.33 -5.98 -14.49
C THR A 184 -2.67 -4.90 -15.34
N ASP A 185 -1.34 -4.89 -15.39
CA ASP A 185 -0.59 -3.99 -16.28
C ASP A 185 -0.48 -4.65 -17.65
N PRO A 186 -0.96 -4.00 -18.73
CA PRO A 186 -0.76 -4.49 -20.09
C PRO A 186 0.73 -4.66 -20.47
N ASP A 187 1.60 -3.87 -19.84
CA ASP A 187 3.06 -3.91 -20.03
C ASP A 187 3.77 -4.93 -19.09
N GLY A 188 3.01 -5.79 -18.41
CA GLY A 188 3.55 -6.91 -17.63
C GLY A 188 3.88 -6.64 -16.17
N GLY A 189 3.44 -5.51 -15.58
CA GLY A 189 3.54 -5.28 -14.14
C GLY A 189 2.70 -6.30 -13.35
N SER A 190 3.34 -7.04 -12.46
CA SER A 190 2.66 -8.00 -11.59
C SER A 190 3.10 -7.80 -10.13
N PRO A 191 2.31 -8.28 -9.14
CA PRO A 191 2.72 -8.20 -7.74
C PRO A 191 4.04 -8.86 -7.49
N MET A 192 4.30 -9.96 -8.17
CA MET A 192 5.57 -10.67 -8.08
C MET A 192 6.72 -9.80 -8.57
N GLN A 193 6.53 -9.06 -9.66
CA GLN A 193 7.54 -8.13 -10.17
C GLN A 193 7.82 -7.00 -9.18
N GLY A 194 6.76 -6.45 -8.55
CA GLY A 194 6.91 -5.46 -7.48
C GLY A 194 7.72 -6.00 -6.30
N ILE A 195 7.34 -7.18 -5.80
CA ILE A 195 8.08 -7.85 -4.72
C ILE A 195 9.53 -8.14 -5.12
N MET A 196 9.79 -8.59 -6.37
CA MET A 196 11.16 -8.85 -6.84
C MET A 196 12.02 -7.58 -6.88
N LEU A 197 11.46 -6.43 -7.27
CA LEU A 197 12.17 -5.15 -7.22
C LEU A 197 12.57 -4.80 -5.78
N LEU A 198 11.65 -4.94 -4.82
CA LEU A 198 11.95 -4.70 -3.40
C LEU A 198 12.97 -5.67 -2.83
N LEU A 199 12.91 -6.95 -3.23
CA LEU A 199 13.91 -7.96 -2.83
C LEU A 199 15.27 -7.68 -3.45
N ASP A 200 15.34 -7.16 -4.68
CA ASP A 200 16.60 -6.72 -5.29
C ASP A 200 17.21 -5.54 -4.53
N VAL A 201 16.37 -4.58 -4.09
CA VAL A 201 16.82 -3.46 -3.24
C VAL A 201 17.43 -3.98 -1.95
N VAL A 202 16.74 -4.84 -1.19
CA VAL A 202 17.28 -5.35 0.09
C VAL A 202 18.43 -6.32 -0.08
N LYS A 203 18.64 -6.89 -1.26
CA LYS A 203 19.84 -7.67 -1.60
C LYS A 203 21.05 -6.75 -1.76
N GLN A 204 20.87 -5.54 -2.29
CA GLN A 204 21.93 -4.55 -2.47
C GLN A 204 22.18 -3.76 -1.18
N ASP A 205 21.11 -3.42 -0.46
CA ASP A 205 21.14 -2.74 0.83
C ASP A 205 20.18 -3.44 1.80
N ALA A 206 20.71 -4.39 2.58
CA ALA A 206 19.94 -5.21 3.51
C ALA A 206 19.22 -4.40 4.59
N LYS A 207 19.67 -3.17 4.83
CA LYS A 207 19.14 -2.26 5.85
C LYS A 207 18.24 -1.18 5.27
N ASN A 208 17.99 -1.19 3.96
CA ASN A 208 17.14 -0.22 3.32
C ASN A 208 15.78 -0.09 4.04
N TYR A 209 15.58 1.07 4.64
CA TYR A 209 14.43 1.34 5.50
C TYR A 209 13.11 1.15 4.75
N ASN A 210 12.95 1.85 3.62
CA ASN A 210 11.71 1.87 2.86
C ASN A 210 11.37 0.49 2.30
N ALA A 211 12.32 -0.17 1.64
CA ALA A 211 12.10 -1.50 1.06
C ALA A 211 11.75 -2.57 2.12
N ASN A 212 12.40 -2.54 3.30
CA ASN A 212 12.06 -3.45 4.38
C ASN A 212 10.68 -3.13 5.01
N LEU A 213 10.32 -1.84 5.16
CA LEU A 213 9.00 -1.44 5.65
C LEU A 213 7.90 -1.95 4.73
N ASP A 214 8.02 -1.68 3.42
CA ASP A 214 7.03 -2.10 2.43
C ASP A 214 6.93 -3.63 2.32
N LEU A 215 8.06 -4.35 2.29
CA LEU A 215 8.07 -5.81 2.34
C LEU A 215 7.41 -6.35 3.63
N GLY A 216 7.62 -5.68 4.76
CA GLY A 216 6.95 -6.01 6.02
C GLY A 216 5.44 -5.85 5.94
N MET A 217 4.96 -4.73 5.41
CA MET A 217 3.54 -4.46 5.21
C MET A 217 2.90 -5.46 4.23
N PHE A 218 3.57 -5.78 3.13
CA PHE A 218 3.08 -6.78 2.17
C PHE A 218 3.05 -8.19 2.76
N ALA A 219 4.02 -8.53 3.60
CA ALA A 219 4.02 -9.79 4.33
C ALA A 219 2.83 -9.87 5.31
N MET A 220 2.48 -8.78 6.00
CA MET A 220 1.27 -8.71 6.84
C MET A 220 0.01 -8.91 6.01
N ASN A 221 -0.15 -8.20 4.90
CA ASN A 221 -1.32 -8.29 4.03
C ASN A 221 -1.51 -9.70 3.45
N SER A 222 -0.41 -10.42 3.22
CA SER A 222 -0.41 -11.82 2.79
C SER A 222 -0.39 -12.84 3.94
N ARG A 223 -0.61 -12.40 5.18
CA ARG A 223 -0.63 -13.22 6.41
C ARG A 223 0.68 -13.97 6.70
N GLN A 224 1.80 -13.50 6.16
CA GLN A 224 3.13 -14.04 6.43
C GLN A 224 3.77 -13.28 7.61
N TYR A 225 3.12 -13.34 8.78
CA TYR A 225 3.44 -12.50 9.93
C TYR A 225 4.86 -12.71 10.47
N ASP A 226 5.41 -13.93 10.41
CA ASP A 226 6.83 -14.19 10.79
C ASP A 226 7.80 -13.38 9.93
N LYS A 227 7.57 -13.30 8.61
CA LYS A 227 8.37 -12.48 7.70
C LYS A 227 8.19 -11.00 7.97
N ALA A 228 6.95 -10.57 8.25
CA ALA A 228 6.68 -9.19 8.63
C ALA A 228 7.48 -8.79 9.87
N VAL A 229 7.46 -9.61 10.93
CA VAL A 229 8.24 -9.39 12.16
C VAL A 229 9.73 -9.22 11.86
N GLN A 230 10.32 -10.07 11.01
CA GLN A 230 11.73 -9.98 10.65
C GLN A 230 12.06 -8.64 9.95
N ARG A 231 11.26 -8.25 8.97
CA ARG A 231 11.44 -7.00 8.22
C ARG A 231 11.26 -5.77 9.10
N LEU A 232 10.20 -5.74 9.90
CA LEU A 232 9.90 -4.62 10.79
C LEU A 232 10.95 -4.44 11.88
N LYS A 233 11.54 -5.52 12.40
CA LYS A 233 12.70 -5.44 13.29
C LYS A 233 13.91 -4.79 12.63
N THR A 234 14.18 -5.10 11.36
CA THR A 234 15.26 -4.43 10.60
C THR A 234 14.98 -2.93 10.48
N VAL A 235 13.75 -2.56 10.12
CA VAL A 235 13.31 -1.15 10.02
C VAL A 235 13.51 -0.42 11.35
N ILE A 236 13.07 -0.99 12.46
CA ILE A 236 13.16 -0.40 13.80
C ILE A 236 14.62 -0.25 14.25
N ALA A 237 15.47 -1.20 13.89
CA ALA A 237 16.90 -1.14 14.23
C ALA A 237 17.63 0.01 13.50
N GLU A 238 17.21 0.35 12.27
CA GLU A 238 17.77 1.47 11.52
C GLU A 238 17.19 2.81 11.98
N LYS A 239 15.87 2.89 12.14
CA LYS A 239 15.19 4.11 12.58
C LYS A 239 13.91 3.74 13.33
N PRO A 240 13.88 3.84 14.67
CA PRO A 240 12.67 3.67 15.44
C PRO A 240 11.59 4.67 15.03
N GLY A 241 10.34 4.21 14.88
CA GLY A 241 9.20 5.04 14.54
C GLY A 241 7.90 4.42 15.05
N TYR A 242 6.86 5.23 15.26
CA TYR A 242 5.58 4.74 15.74
C TYR A 242 4.94 3.74 14.78
N GLU A 243 4.99 4.02 13.48
CA GLU A 243 4.37 3.19 12.43
C GLU A 243 4.99 1.77 12.36
N PRO A 244 6.34 1.59 12.27
CA PRO A 244 6.92 0.26 12.29
C PRO A 244 6.65 -0.51 13.59
N TYR A 245 6.62 0.15 14.75
CA TYR A 245 6.25 -0.52 16.00
C TYR A 245 4.79 -0.93 16.03
N PHE A 246 3.88 -0.13 15.48
CA PHE A 246 2.48 -0.49 15.34
C PHE A 246 2.29 -1.74 14.47
N TYR A 247 2.92 -1.78 13.30
CA TYR A 247 2.86 -2.96 12.41
C TYR A 247 3.51 -4.19 13.05
N LEU A 248 4.58 -4.01 13.81
CA LEU A 248 5.22 -5.09 14.56
C LEU A 248 4.26 -5.66 15.63
N ALA A 249 3.55 -4.78 16.36
CA ALA A 249 2.56 -5.19 17.35
C ALA A 249 1.41 -5.96 16.70
N GLU A 250 0.86 -5.47 15.59
CA GLU A 250 -0.18 -6.19 14.83
C GLU A 250 0.31 -7.57 14.36
N SER A 251 1.55 -7.66 13.87
CA SER A 251 2.14 -8.94 13.44
C SER A 251 2.27 -9.92 14.61
N TYR A 252 2.74 -9.47 15.77
CA TYR A 252 2.81 -10.30 16.98
C TYR A 252 1.43 -10.72 17.49
N LYS A 253 0.44 -9.81 17.45
CA LYS A 253 -0.96 -10.12 17.79
C LYS A 253 -1.48 -11.28 16.95
N GLN A 254 -1.25 -11.25 15.62
CA GLN A 254 -1.69 -12.31 14.71
C GLN A 254 -0.95 -13.64 14.92
N LEU A 255 0.27 -13.62 15.45
CA LEU A 255 1.04 -14.80 15.85
C LEU A 255 0.67 -15.33 17.25
N GLY A 256 -0.24 -14.67 17.97
CA GLY A 256 -0.60 -15.02 19.35
C GLY A 256 0.47 -14.66 20.39
N MET A 257 1.48 -13.88 20.02
CA MET A 257 2.57 -13.44 20.88
C MET A 257 2.14 -12.21 21.68
N LYS A 258 1.21 -12.43 22.64
CA LYS A 258 0.50 -11.35 23.36
C LYS A 258 1.45 -10.37 24.07
N LYS A 259 2.49 -10.87 24.73
CA LYS A 259 3.44 -10.04 25.48
C LYS A 259 4.23 -9.10 24.55
N GLU A 260 4.80 -9.66 23.49
CA GLU A 260 5.55 -8.91 22.50
C GLU A 260 4.68 -7.89 21.76
N ALA A 261 3.42 -8.22 21.49
CA ALA A 261 2.45 -7.30 20.89
C ALA A 261 2.18 -6.10 21.83
N ILE A 262 1.96 -6.35 23.13
CA ILE A 262 1.75 -5.28 24.12
C ILE A 262 2.98 -4.37 24.21
N ASP A 263 4.18 -4.95 24.30
CA ASP A 263 5.43 -4.18 24.37
C ASP A 263 5.63 -3.30 23.11
N ALA A 264 5.33 -3.83 21.94
CA ALA A 264 5.46 -3.09 20.68
C ALA A 264 4.39 -1.98 20.56
N TYR A 265 3.14 -2.22 20.99
CA TYR A 265 2.11 -1.19 21.03
C TYR A 265 2.49 -0.03 21.98
N GLN A 266 3.03 -0.34 23.17
CA GLN A 266 3.49 0.70 24.09
C GLN A 266 4.58 1.56 23.46
N LYS A 267 5.58 0.96 22.81
CA LYS A 267 6.63 1.70 22.11
C LYS A 267 6.09 2.55 20.95
N SER A 268 5.10 2.04 20.22
CA SER A 268 4.43 2.83 19.18
C SER A 268 3.76 4.08 19.75
N ARG A 269 3.02 3.92 20.87
CA ARG A 269 2.36 5.04 21.58
C ARG A 269 3.36 6.06 22.09
N ASP A 270 4.45 5.61 22.71
CA ASP A 270 5.46 6.50 23.30
C ASP A 270 6.16 7.37 22.24
N LEU A 271 6.16 6.94 20.97
CA LEU A 271 6.75 7.66 19.85
C LEU A 271 5.78 8.60 19.11
N MET A 272 4.49 8.55 19.39
CA MET A 272 3.48 9.40 18.77
C MET A 272 2.57 10.01 19.84
N PRO A 273 2.88 11.20 20.32
CA PRO A 273 2.06 11.88 21.35
C PRO A 273 0.76 12.43 20.72
N ASP A 274 -0.25 11.56 20.59
CA ASP A 274 -1.60 11.89 20.10
C ASP A 274 -2.65 11.19 20.95
N SER A 275 -3.52 11.97 21.60
CA SER A 275 -4.52 11.44 22.54
C SER A 275 -5.55 10.50 21.93
N ALA A 276 -5.84 10.63 20.62
CA ALA A 276 -6.75 9.72 19.92
C ALA A 276 -6.04 8.41 19.58
N PHE A 277 -4.77 8.50 19.19
CA PHE A 277 -3.92 7.33 18.98
C PHE A 277 -3.72 6.55 20.28
N ASP A 278 -3.40 7.24 21.38
CA ASP A 278 -3.23 6.63 22.71
C ASP A 278 -4.46 5.81 23.13
N ARG A 279 -5.66 6.39 23.04
CA ARG A 279 -6.91 5.66 23.40
C ARG A 279 -7.10 4.41 22.55
N ARG A 280 -6.75 4.46 21.26
CA ARG A 280 -6.84 3.31 20.38
C ARG A 280 -5.85 2.21 20.75
N ILE A 281 -4.60 2.59 21.05
CA ILE A 281 -3.57 1.64 21.50
C ILE A 281 -3.95 1.01 22.85
N ASP A 282 -4.46 1.80 23.79
CA ASP A 282 -4.91 1.29 25.10
C ASP A 282 -6.04 0.28 24.96
N ALA A 283 -6.96 0.48 23.99
CA ALA A 283 -8.01 -0.48 23.71
C ALA A 283 -7.43 -1.81 23.16
N TYR A 284 -6.45 -1.78 22.26
CA TYR A 284 -5.77 -2.99 21.76
C TYR A 284 -5.00 -3.72 22.86
N ILE A 285 -4.31 -2.99 23.72
CA ILE A 285 -3.59 -3.59 24.86
C ILE A 285 -4.57 -4.24 25.84
N LYS A 286 -5.70 -3.60 26.10
CA LYS A 286 -6.75 -4.15 26.96
C LYS A 286 -7.30 -5.47 26.40
N GLU A 287 -7.66 -5.50 25.10
CA GLU A 287 -8.13 -6.70 24.40
C GLU A 287 -7.13 -7.88 24.52
N LEU A 288 -5.83 -7.60 24.44
CA LEU A 288 -4.79 -8.64 24.56
C LEU A 288 -4.60 -9.18 25.99
N LYS A 289 -5.00 -8.43 27.02
CA LYS A 289 -4.89 -8.83 28.43
C LYS A 289 -6.08 -9.67 28.90
N GLU A 290 -7.20 -9.58 28.20
CA GLU A 290 -8.38 -10.42 28.40
C GLU A 290 -8.19 -11.81 27.73
#